data_75dca0b2712874008fc505bfc375e1b4
#
_entry.id   75dca0b2712874008fc505bfc375e1b4
#
_cell.length_a   1.000
_cell.length_b   1.000
_cell.length_c   1.000
_cell.angle_alpha   90.00
_cell.angle_beta   90.00
_cell.angle_gamma   90.00
#
_symmetry.space_group_name_H-M   'P 1'
#
loop_
_entity.id
_entity.type
_entity.pdbx_description
1 polymer ?
#
loop_
_entity_poly.entity_id
_entity_poly.type
_entity_poly.pdbx_seq_one_letter_code
_entity_poly.pdbx_strand_id
1 'polypeptide(L)'
;MRLQIGNGLTTKWLQKATLKAATMADKPFVCKYCGTGFTREKTLAVHMCEKKRRHLQKDERRVQLGLYAFQRFYEKSMSSKKTKTYQEFCDSQYYNAFVKFGSFISNVKPLYPEKYIDYVVTSGVKLDHWCREEMYERYALELILKENVETALERSVKTMMDWGDEKEARWQDYFNYASLNRVCQDIKDGKV
;
A
#
# COMPACT_ATOMS: atom_id res chain seq x y z
N MET A 1 28.68 55.79 19.30
CA MET A 1 27.38 55.06 19.32
C MET A 1 27.66 53.60 19.19
N ARG A 2 27.70 52.84 20.31
CA ARG A 2 28.01 51.37 20.30
C ARG A 2 26.70 50.60 20.27
N LEU A 3 26.47 49.84 19.24
CA LEU A 3 25.35 48.91 19.14
C LEU A 3 25.66 47.66 19.98
N GLN A 4 24.87 47.43 21.03
CA GLN A 4 24.86 46.18 21.78
C GLN A 4 24.02 45.16 21.00
N ILE A 5 24.69 44.10 20.49
CA ILE A 5 24.01 42.96 19.88
C ILE A 5 23.63 42.02 21.01
N GLY A 6 22.31 41.81 21.19
CA GLY A 6 21.78 41.01 22.29
C GLY A 6 22.04 39.49 22.12
N ASN A 7 22.77 38.93 23.09
CA ASN A 7 23.13 37.49 23.22
C ASN A 7 21.99 36.62 23.80
N GLY A 8 20.75 36.90 23.47
CA GLY A 8 19.60 36.18 24.09
C GLY A 8 19.09 34.93 23.37
N LEU A 9 19.47 34.71 22.11
CA LEU A 9 18.91 33.62 21.29
C LEU A 9 19.75 32.32 21.32
N THR A 10 21.04 32.42 21.59
CA THR A 10 21.95 31.24 21.59
C THR A 10 21.81 30.36 22.84
N THR A 11 21.46 30.96 23.99
CA THR A 11 21.36 30.23 25.27
C THR A 11 20.13 29.33 25.34
N LYS A 12 18.98 29.70 24.74
CA LYS A 12 17.76 28.85 24.72
C LYS A 12 17.92 27.58 23.86
N TRP A 13 18.67 27.65 22.78
CA TRP A 13 18.95 26.47 21.93
C TRP A 13 19.93 25.52 22.58
N LEU A 14 20.97 26.02 23.20
CA LEU A 14 21.95 25.24 23.96
C LEU A 14 21.29 24.58 25.19
N GLN A 15 20.44 25.27 25.93
CA GLN A 15 19.71 24.70 27.06
C GLN A 15 18.71 23.60 26.61
N LYS A 16 18.00 23.75 25.48
CA LYS A 16 17.13 22.71 24.94
C LYS A 16 17.93 21.48 24.46
N ALA A 17 19.10 21.66 23.88
CA ALA A 17 19.97 20.58 23.43
C ALA A 17 20.56 19.80 24.63
N THR A 18 21.00 20.49 25.68
CA THR A 18 21.51 19.85 26.91
C THR A 18 20.41 19.15 27.70
N LEU A 19 19.20 19.71 27.79
CA LEU A 19 18.07 18.99 28.41
C LEU A 19 17.68 17.72 27.63
N LYS A 20 17.72 17.77 26.30
CA LYS A 20 17.43 16.60 25.47
C LYS A 20 18.51 15.52 25.60
N ALA A 21 19.77 15.89 25.72
CA ALA A 21 20.88 14.96 25.95
C ALA A 21 20.84 14.34 27.36
N ALA A 22 20.52 15.10 28.40
CA ALA A 22 20.36 14.60 29.77
C ALA A 22 19.17 13.64 29.92
N THR A 23 18.05 13.87 29.20
CA THR A 23 16.89 12.93 29.21
C THR A 23 17.14 11.63 28.43
N MET A 24 18.12 11.58 27.55
CA MET A 24 18.49 10.34 26.82
C MET A 24 19.45 9.45 27.61
N ALA A 25 20.30 10.01 28.47
CA ALA A 25 21.24 9.26 29.31
C ALA A 25 20.50 8.33 30.33
N ASP A 26 19.24 8.66 30.67
CA ASP A 26 18.43 7.90 31.61
C ASP A 26 17.54 6.81 30.96
N LYS A 27 17.62 6.64 29.61
CA LYS A 27 16.79 5.69 28.83
C LYS A 27 17.64 4.82 27.90
N PRO A 28 18.35 3.84 28.46
CA PRO A 28 19.33 3.03 27.70
C PRO A 28 18.70 2.14 26.62
N PHE A 29 17.40 1.83 26.74
CA PHE A 29 16.72 0.93 25.81
C PHE A 29 15.96 1.72 24.76
N VAL A 30 16.53 1.83 23.53
CA VAL A 30 15.97 2.65 22.44
C VAL A 30 15.33 1.78 21.38
N CYS A 31 14.09 2.13 20.98
CA CYS A 31 13.43 1.47 19.87
C CYS A 31 14.11 1.82 18.54
N LYS A 32 14.62 0.82 17.82
CA LYS A 32 15.30 0.98 16.53
C LYS A 32 14.40 1.57 15.42
N TYR A 33 13.08 1.49 15.58
CA TYR A 33 12.13 1.95 14.56
C TYR A 33 11.68 3.41 14.76
N CYS A 34 11.38 3.80 15.99
CA CYS A 34 10.85 5.15 16.28
C CYS A 34 11.81 6.05 17.09
N GLY A 35 12.93 5.50 17.58
CA GLY A 35 13.90 6.25 18.39
C GLY A 35 13.43 6.55 19.81
N THR A 36 12.26 6.06 20.24
CA THR A 36 11.78 6.26 21.62
C THR A 36 12.63 5.48 22.60
N GLY A 37 13.15 6.15 23.64
CA GLY A 37 13.94 5.56 24.72
C GLY A 37 13.07 5.11 25.89
N PHE A 38 13.46 3.99 26.52
CA PHE A 38 12.80 3.39 27.68
C PHE A 38 13.80 3.14 28.79
N THR A 39 13.34 3.20 30.04
CA THR A 39 14.16 2.93 31.24
C THR A 39 14.28 1.44 31.53
N ARG A 40 13.38 0.59 31.00
CA ARG A 40 13.36 -0.84 31.22
C ARG A 40 13.30 -1.60 29.90
N GLU A 41 14.09 -2.65 29.78
CA GLU A 41 14.12 -3.53 28.60
C GLU A 41 12.76 -4.20 28.35
N LYS A 42 12.08 -4.66 29.41
CA LYS A 42 10.73 -5.25 29.30
C LYS A 42 9.74 -4.30 28.63
N THR A 43 9.82 -2.98 28.91
CA THR A 43 8.95 -1.99 28.27
C THR A 43 9.28 -1.82 26.79
N LEU A 44 10.57 -1.86 26.41
CA LEU A 44 10.96 -1.88 25.00
C LEU A 44 10.50 -3.16 24.30
N ALA A 45 10.58 -4.32 24.96
CA ALA A 45 10.19 -5.60 24.36
C ALA A 45 8.70 -5.62 23.95
N VAL A 46 7.81 -5.08 24.78
CA VAL A 46 6.37 -5.01 24.50
C VAL A 46 5.97 -3.76 23.69
N HIS A 47 6.91 -2.84 23.45
CA HIS A 47 6.64 -1.62 22.72
C HIS A 47 6.30 -1.90 21.25
N MET A 48 5.10 -1.46 20.84
CA MET A 48 4.62 -1.57 19.46
C MET A 48 4.28 -0.18 18.91
N CYS A 49 5.28 0.49 18.34
CA CYS A 49 5.05 1.75 17.64
C CYS A 49 4.56 1.52 16.21
N GLU A 50 4.00 2.56 15.62
CA GLU A 50 3.50 2.56 14.24
C GLU A 50 4.57 2.08 13.24
N LYS A 51 5.80 2.60 13.35
CA LYS A 51 6.90 2.20 12.46
C LYS A 51 7.28 0.73 12.61
N LYS A 52 7.32 0.20 13.84
CA LYS A 52 7.58 -1.22 14.09
C LYS A 52 6.46 -2.07 13.48
N ARG A 53 5.20 -1.68 13.67
CA ARG A 53 4.04 -2.37 13.08
C ARG A 53 4.12 -2.42 11.57
N ARG A 54 4.39 -1.29 10.91
CA ARG A 54 4.56 -1.22 9.45
C ARG A 54 5.67 -2.15 8.95
N HIS A 55 6.77 -2.25 9.68
CA HIS A 55 7.86 -3.17 9.35
C HIS A 55 7.47 -4.64 9.48
N LEU A 56 6.70 -5.00 10.52
CA LEU A 56 6.24 -6.38 10.72
C LEU A 56 5.22 -6.82 9.67
N GLN A 57 4.45 -5.89 9.12
CA GLN A 57 3.45 -6.13 8.10
C GLN A 57 4.02 -6.14 6.66
N LYS A 58 5.33 -6.04 6.51
CA LYS A 58 5.98 -5.89 5.20
C LYS A 58 5.54 -6.93 4.18
N ASP A 59 5.42 -8.19 4.59
CA ASP A 59 5.17 -9.32 3.69
C ASP A 59 3.67 -9.59 3.47
N GLU A 60 2.78 -8.82 4.10
CA GLU A 60 1.36 -8.93 3.83
C GLU A 60 1.05 -8.48 2.39
N ARG A 61 0.23 -9.27 1.66
CA ARG A 61 -0.14 -9.00 0.25
C ARG A 61 -0.64 -7.57 0.03
N ARG A 62 -1.50 -7.08 0.93
CA ARG A 62 -2.02 -5.70 0.86
C ARG A 62 -0.93 -4.64 0.98
N VAL A 63 0.11 -4.90 1.78
CA VAL A 63 1.23 -3.98 1.97
C VAL A 63 2.14 -4.00 0.75
N GLN A 64 2.38 -5.16 0.16
CA GLN A 64 3.17 -5.30 -1.07
C GLN A 64 2.49 -4.63 -2.27
N LEU A 65 1.17 -4.82 -2.42
CA LEU A 65 0.40 -4.11 -3.46
C LEU A 65 0.39 -2.59 -3.22
N GLY A 66 0.28 -2.16 -1.95
CA GLY A 66 0.38 -0.75 -1.58
C GLY A 66 1.76 -0.15 -1.88
N LEU A 67 2.83 -0.90 -1.60
CA LEU A 67 4.21 -0.51 -1.95
C LEU A 67 4.38 -0.37 -3.46
N TYR A 68 3.90 -1.34 -4.23
CA TYR A 68 3.97 -1.29 -5.69
C TYR A 68 3.23 -0.06 -6.23
N ALA A 69 2.02 0.19 -5.75
CA ALA A 69 1.25 1.38 -6.14
C ALA A 69 1.97 2.70 -5.77
N PHE A 70 2.61 2.74 -4.59
CA PHE A 70 3.42 3.87 -4.15
C PHE A 70 4.62 4.11 -5.08
N GLN A 71 5.35 3.05 -5.45
CA GLN A 71 6.49 3.12 -6.37
C GLN A 71 6.04 3.63 -7.74
N ARG A 72 4.97 3.06 -8.30
CA ARG A 72 4.42 3.46 -9.61
C ARG A 72 3.91 4.89 -9.60
N PHE A 73 3.27 5.33 -8.53
CA PHE A 73 2.83 6.72 -8.37
C PHE A 73 4.01 7.69 -8.45
N TYR A 74 5.09 7.45 -7.71
CA TYR A 74 6.25 8.35 -7.75
C TYR A 74 7.00 8.29 -9.08
N GLU A 75 7.07 7.12 -9.70
CA GLU A 75 7.68 6.95 -11.02
C GLU A 75 6.92 7.75 -12.10
N LYS A 76 5.60 7.63 -12.14
CA LYS A 76 4.76 8.27 -13.16
C LYS A 76 4.49 9.75 -12.90
N SER A 77 4.14 10.11 -11.65
CA SER A 77 3.72 11.46 -11.30
C SER A 77 4.89 12.41 -11.04
N MET A 78 6.02 11.89 -10.53
CA MET A 78 7.18 12.68 -10.13
C MET A 78 8.39 12.47 -11.04
N SER A 79 8.24 11.64 -12.10
CA SER A 79 9.33 11.26 -13.02
C SER A 79 10.61 10.81 -12.28
N SER A 80 10.42 10.15 -11.14
CA SER A 80 11.52 9.68 -10.30
C SER A 80 12.28 8.57 -11.01
N LYS A 81 13.54 8.79 -11.33
CA LYS A 81 14.43 7.76 -11.90
C LYS A 81 14.81 6.67 -10.89
N LYS A 82 14.67 6.94 -9.59
CA LYS A 82 15.00 6.00 -8.52
C LYS A 82 13.73 5.40 -7.93
N THR A 83 13.65 4.08 -7.94
CA THR A 83 12.56 3.34 -7.29
C THR A 83 12.55 3.61 -5.78
N LYS A 84 11.39 3.94 -5.25
CA LYS A 84 11.19 4.20 -3.83
C LYS A 84 11.37 2.93 -3.01
N THR A 85 12.11 3.06 -1.90
CA THR A 85 12.38 1.95 -0.98
C THR A 85 11.22 1.69 -0.04
N TYR A 86 11.19 0.49 0.57
CA TYR A 86 10.20 0.18 1.61
C TYR A 86 10.29 1.11 2.82
N GLN A 87 11.51 1.57 3.18
CA GLN A 87 11.68 2.53 4.28
C GLN A 87 11.01 3.87 3.98
N GLU A 88 11.21 4.40 2.76
CA GLU A 88 10.54 5.64 2.32
C GLU A 88 9.02 5.48 2.31
N PHE A 89 8.51 4.30 1.95
CA PHE A 89 7.09 3.98 2.03
C PHE A 89 6.60 3.97 3.48
N CYS A 90 7.31 3.29 4.40
CA CYS A 90 6.98 3.26 5.83
C CYS A 90 6.96 4.65 6.47
N ASP A 91 7.84 5.56 6.04
CA ASP A 91 7.94 6.93 6.56
C ASP A 91 6.97 7.90 5.88
N SER A 92 6.32 7.47 4.79
CA SER A 92 5.36 8.30 4.05
C SER A 92 4.09 8.58 4.87
N GLN A 93 3.64 9.83 4.83
CA GLN A 93 2.32 10.21 5.36
C GLN A 93 1.15 9.52 4.63
N TYR A 94 1.37 9.07 3.39
CA TYR A 94 0.38 8.38 2.57
C TYR A 94 0.38 6.86 2.75
N TYR A 95 1.21 6.29 3.63
CA TYR A 95 1.33 4.85 3.86
C TYR A 95 -0.04 4.17 3.99
N ASN A 96 -0.89 4.68 4.90
CA ASN A 96 -2.19 4.08 5.16
C ASN A 96 -3.13 4.14 3.95
N ALA A 97 -3.05 5.20 3.13
CA ALA A 97 -3.86 5.32 1.92
C ALA A 97 -3.46 4.27 0.87
N PHE A 98 -2.17 4.07 0.64
CA PHE A 98 -1.68 3.04 -0.28
C PHE A 98 -1.94 1.63 0.24
N VAL A 99 -1.81 1.36 1.55
CA VAL A 99 -2.17 0.05 2.13
C VAL A 99 -3.67 -0.22 2.03
N LYS A 100 -4.52 0.81 2.22
CA LYS A 100 -5.96 0.71 1.99
C LYS A 100 -6.25 0.35 0.53
N PHE A 101 -5.56 0.97 -0.42
CA PHE A 101 -5.68 0.62 -1.83
C PHE A 101 -5.20 -0.80 -2.12
N GLY A 102 -4.09 -1.25 -1.53
CA GLY A 102 -3.64 -2.64 -1.63
C GLY A 102 -4.65 -3.64 -1.05
N SER A 103 -5.35 -3.28 0.04
CA SER A 103 -6.46 -4.08 0.58
C SER A 103 -7.64 -4.15 -0.38
N PHE A 104 -8.00 -3.03 -1.00
CA PHE A 104 -9.04 -2.98 -2.02
C PHE A 104 -8.73 -3.90 -3.21
N ILE A 105 -7.51 -3.83 -3.75
CA ILE A 105 -7.06 -4.73 -4.84
C ILE A 105 -7.11 -6.20 -4.40
N SER A 106 -6.72 -6.51 -3.16
CA SER A 106 -6.78 -7.88 -2.62
C SER A 106 -8.20 -8.42 -2.52
N ASN A 107 -9.20 -7.54 -2.29
CA ASN A 107 -10.62 -7.90 -2.20
C ASN A 107 -11.25 -8.06 -3.58
N VAL A 108 -11.01 -7.10 -4.47
CA VAL A 108 -11.56 -7.12 -5.85
C VAL A 108 -10.91 -8.23 -6.69
N LYS A 109 -9.64 -8.58 -6.39
CA LYS A 109 -8.86 -9.61 -7.10
C LYS A 109 -8.86 -9.41 -8.62
N PRO A 110 -8.38 -8.26 -9.13
CA PRO A 110 -8.27 -8.06 -10.57
C PRO A 110 -7.35 -9.12 -11.18
N LEU A 111 -7.62 -9.51 -12.40
CA LEU A 111 -6.80 -10.49 -13.14
C LEU A 111 -5.35 -10.04 -13.30
N TYR A 112 -5.16 -8.74 -13.53
CA TYR A 112 -3.85 -8.12 -13.72
C TYR A 112 -3.69 -6.96 -12.74
N PRO A 113 -3.34 -7.23 -11.46
CA PRO A 113 -3.23 -6.20 -10.44
C PRO A 113 -2.31 -5.04 -10.83
N GLU A 114 -1.19 -5.35 -11.50
CA GLU A 114 -0.21 -4.35 -11.95
C GLU A 114 -0.79 -3.42 -13.01
N LYS A 115 -1.54 -3.98 -13.98
CA LYS A 115 -2.21 -3.17 -15.02
C LYS A 115 -3.28 -2.27 -14.41
N TYR A 116 -4.03 -2.76 -13.44
CA TYR A 116 -5.01 -1.96 -12.72
C TYR A 116 -4.36 -0.82 -11.94
N ILE A 117 -3.26 -1.10 -11.22
CA ILE A 117 -2.49 -0.09 -10.51
C ILE A 117 -1.98 0.99 -11.49
N ASP A 118 -1.39 0.58 -12.61
CA ASP A 118 -0.90 1.51 -13.64
C ASP A 118 -2.03 2.36 -14.23
N TYR A 119 -3.18 1.75 -14.50
CA TYR A 119 -4.38 2.46 -14.96
C TYR A 119 -4.81 3.55 -13.99
N VAL A 120 -4.94 3.21 -12.70
CA VAL A 120 -5.37 4.17 -11.67
C VAL A 120 -4.36 5.29 -11.49
N VAL A 121 -3.06 4.97 -11.44
CA VAL A 121 -1.97 5.95 -11.31
C VAL A 121 -1.95 6.92 -12.49
N THR A 122 -2.19 6.44 -13.71
CA THR A 122 -2.17 7.27 -14.93
C THR A 122 -3.47 8.03 -15.16
N SER A 123 -4.58 7.66 -14.51
CA SER A 123 -5.88 8.31 -14.65
C SER A 123 -5.93 9.75 -14.12
N GLY A 124 -4.94 10.17 -13.32
CA GLY A 124 -4.90 11.49 -12.69
C GLY A 124 -5.92 11.69 -11.56
N VAL A 125 -6.64 10.63 -11.17
CA VAL A 125 -7.63 10.68 -10.09
C VAL A 125 -6.93 10.77 -8.73
N LYS A 126 -7.52 11.50 -7.79
CA LYS A 126 -6.98 11.65 -6.42
C LYS A 126 -6.94 10.32 -5.70
N LEU A 127 -5.91 10.12 -4.85
CA LEU A 127 -5.63 8.88 -4.13
C LEU A 127 -6.82 8.35 -3.30
N ASP A 128 -7.61 9.21 -2.69
CA ASP A 128 -8.81 8.86 -1.91
C ASP A 128 -9.94 8.26 -2.76
N HIS A 129 -9.90 8.45 -4.08
CA HIS A 129 -10.87 7.87 -5.01
C HIS A 129 -10.42 6.52 -5.60
N TRP A 130 -9.18 6.11 -5.38
CA TRP A 130 -8.63 4.87 -5.94
C TRP A 130 -9.34 3.60 -5.46
N CYS A 131 -9.94 3.65 -4.26
CA CYS A 131 -10.68 2.53 -3.67
C CYS A 131 -12.18 2.53 -4.01
N ARG A 132 -12.61 3.25 -5.04
CA ARG A 132 -14.00 3.26 -5.47
C ARG A 132 -14.27 2.16 -6.47
N GLU A 133 -15.41 1.49 -6.33
CA GLU A 133 -15.84 0.44 -7.27
C GLU A 133 -15.96 0.94 -8.70
N GLU A 134 -16.44 2.18 -8.88
CA GLU A 134 -16.60 2.79 -10.20
C GLU A 134 -15.26 2.93 -10.95
N MET A 135 -14.14 3.07 -10.23
CA MET A 135 -12.80 3.08 -10.84
C MET A 135 -12.44 1.70 -11.40
N TYR A 136 -12.78 0.65 -10.67
CA TYR A 136 -12.54 -0.72 -11.12
C TYR A 136 -13.46 -1.11 -12.27
N GLU A 137 -14.74 -0.77 -12.19
CA GLU A 137 -15.72 -1.01 -13.27
C GLU A 137 -15.28 -0.34 -14.57
N ARG A 138 -14.81 0.90 -14.50
CA ARG A 138 -14.28 1.62 -15.67
C ARG A 138 -13.06 0.93 -16.26
N TYR A 139 -12.12 0.49 -15.40
CA TYR A 139 -10.95 -0.27 -15.85
C TYR A 139 -11.36 -1.59 -16.52
N ALA A 140 -12.26 -2.35 -15.91
CA ALA A 140 -12.75 -3.62 -16.45
C ALA A 140 -13.42 -3.43 -17.81
N LEU A 141 -14.25 -2.39 -17.94
CA LEU A 141 -14.90 -2.06 -19.22
C LEU A 141 -13.87 -1.70 -20.30
N GLU A 142 -12.86 -0.88 -19.98
CA GLU A 142 -11.80 -0.54 -20.94
C GLU A 142 -10.97 -1.77 -21.33
N LEU A 143 -10.69 -2.67 -20.38
CA LEU A 143 -9.99 -3.92 -20.65
C LEU A 143 -10.75 -4.76 -21.66
N ILE A 144 -12.05 -5.00 -21.42
CA ILE A 144 -12.93 -5.80 -22.29
C ILE A 144 -13.02 -5.18 -23.70
N LEU A 145 -13.20 -3.87 -23.79
CA LEU A 145 -13.35 -3.19 -25.09
C LEU A 145 -12.06 -3.19 -25.94
N LYS A 146 -10.90 -3.33 -25.31
CA LYS A 146 -9.59 -3.32 -26.00
C LYS A 146 -9.02 -4.72 -26.21
N GLU A 147 -9.60 -5.72 -25.60
CA GLU A 147 -9.12 -7.10 -25.62
C GLU A 147 -9.54 -7.78 -26.94
N ASN A 148 -8.66 -8.59 -27.50
CA ASN A 148 -9.02 -9.46 -28.62
C ASN A 148 -9.75 -10.71 -28.12
N VAL A 149 -10.45 -11.41 -29.03
CA VAL A 149 -11.28 -12.60 -28.71
C VAL A 149 -10.46 -13.72 -28.07
N GLU A 150 -9.26 -13.95 -28.54
CA GLU A 150 -8.37 -15.01 -28.02
C GLU A 150 -8.00 -14.75 -26.57
N THR A 151 -7.55 -13.53 -26.26
CA THR A 151 -7.21 -13.13 -24.90
C THR A 151 -8.45 -13.16 -23.98
N ALA A 152 -9.63 -12.79 -24.48
CA ALA A 152 -10.89 -12.86 -23.74
C ALA A 152 -11.23 -14.31 -23.38
N LEU A 153 -11.09 -15.25 -24.32
CA LEU A 153 -11.32 -16.67 -24.10
C LEU A 153 -10.32 -17.26 -23.10
N GLU A 154 -9.03 -16.96 -23.27
CA GLU A 154 -7.99 -17.41 -22.32
C GLU A 154 -8.27 -16.95 -20.90
N ARG A 155 -8.67 -15.68 -20.74
CA ARG A 155 -9.05 -15.09 -19.47
C ARG A 155 -10.24 -15.80 -18.85
N SER A 156 -11.30 -16.01 -19.64
CA SER A 156 -12.53 -16.67 -19.17
C SER A 156 -12.26 -18.13 -18.75
N VAL A 157 -11.52 -18.88 -19.59
CA VAL A 157 -11.13 -20.26 -19.27
C VAL A 157 -10.29 -20.30 -18.00
N LYS A 158 -9.31 -19.41 -17.86
CA LYS A 158 -8.48 -19.34 -16.65
C LYS A 158 -9.33 -19.08 -15.40
N THR A 159 -10.28 -18.16 -15.46
CA THR A 159 -11.18 -17.87 -14.34
C THR A 159 -12.01 -19.09 -13.94
N MET A 160 -12.53 -19.84 -14.94
CA MET A 160 -13.26 -21.08 -14.71
C MET A 160 -12.35 -22.18 -14.16
N MET A 161 -11.09 -22.28 -14.62
CA MET A 161 -10.10 -23.24 -14.08
C MET A 161 -9.77 -22.92 -12.63
N ASP A 162 -9.50 -21.65 -12.29
CA ASP A 162 -9.23 -21.21 -10.91
C ASP A 162 -10.41 -21.57 -9.97
N TRP A 163 -11.64 -21.45 -10.47
CA TRP A 163 -12.82 -21.91 -9.73
C TRP A 163 -12.86 -23.43 -9.60
N GLY A 164 -12.56 -24.18 -10.67
CA GLY A 164 -12.50 -25.62 -10.66
C GLY A 164 -11.51 -26.16 -9.64
N ASP A 165 -10.31 -25.58 -9.59
CA ASP A 165 -9.27 -25.90 -8.61
C ASP A 165 -9.72 -25.60 -7.18
N GLU A 166 -10.40 -24.46 -6.97
CA GLU A 166 -10.95 -24.07 -5.66
C GLU A 166 -12.03 -25.03 -5.16
N LYS A 167 -12.84 -25.60 -6.06
CA LYS A 167 -14.00 -26.47 -5.77
C LYS A 167 -13.76 -27.95 -6.00
N GLU A 168 -12.57 -28.35 -6.42
CA GLU A 168 -12.25 -29.71 -6.84
C GLU A 168 -13.23 -30.22 -7.92
N ALA A 169 -13.59 -29.34 -8.86
CA ALA A 169 -14.57 -29.57 -9.92
C ALA A 169 -13.96 -29.33 -11.30
N ARG A 170 -14.62 -29.83 -12.34
CA ARG A 170 -14.19 -29.54 -13.71
C ARG A 170 -14.55 -28.10 -14.07
N TRP A 171 -13.64 -27.37 -14.70
CA TRP A 171 -13.86 -25.97 -15.09
C TRP A 171 -15.06 -25.79 -16.06
N GLN A 172 -15.34 -26.81 -16.90
CA GLN A 172 -16.48 -26.80 -17.83
C GLN A 172 -17.84 -26.74 -17.12
N ASP A 173 -17.86 -27.16 -15.87
CA ASP A 173 -19.07 -27.18 -15.04
C ASP A 173 -19.31 -25.85 -14.32
N TYR A 174 -18.50 -24.83 -14.57
CA TYR A 174 -18.56 -23.52 -13.91
C TYR A 174 -19.98 -22.90 -13.95
N PHE A 175 -20.59 -22.78 -15.13
CA PHE A 175 -21.91 -22.16 -15.27
C PHE A 175 -23.04 -23.04 -14.70
N ASN A 176 -22.80 -24.33 -14.51
CA ASN A 176 -23.81 -25.24 -13.95
C ASN A 176 -23.78 -25.29 -12.42
N TYR A 177 -22.60 -25.12 -11.80
CA TYR A 177 -22.43 -25.37 -10.37
C TYR A 177 -21.83 -24.17 -9.58
N ALA A 178 -21.26 -23.19 -10.22
CA ALA A 178 -20.86 -21.98 -9.52
C ALA A 178 -22.09 -21.23 -9.00
N SER A 179 -21.99 -20.61 -7.83
CA SER A 179 -23.09 -19.82 -7.28
C SER A 179 -23.43 -18.65 -8.22
N LEU A 180 -24.73 -18.36 -8.33
CA LEU A 180 -25.21 -17.23 -9.16
C LEU A 180 -24.50 -15.92 -8.82
N ASN A 181 -24.30 -15.65 -7.53
CA ASN A 181 -23.58 -14.44 -7.08
C ASN A 181 -22.14 -14.41 -7.60
N ARG A 182 -21.45 -15.54 -7.62
CA ARG A 182 -20.09 -15.63 -8.15
C ARG A 182 -20.07 -15.39 -9.66
N VAL A 183 -20.97 -16.02 -10.39
CA VAL A 183 -21.06 -15.84 -11.85
C VAL A 183 -21.37 -14.39 -12.21
N CYS A 184 -22.37 -13.78 -11.57
CA CYS A 184 -22.72 -12.38 -11.78
C CYS A 184 -21.55 -11.44 -11.46
N GLN A 185 -20.81 -11.71 -10.39
CA GLN A 185 -19.66 -10.90 -10.01
C GLN A 185 -18.51 -11.06 -11.02
N ASP A 186 -18.22 -12.28 -11.44
CA ASP A 186 -17.13 -12.53 -12.40
C ASP A 186 -17.47 -11.93 -13.79
N ILE A 187 -18.73 -11.92 -14.20
CA ILE A 187 -19.20 -11.20 -15.40
C ILE A 187 -19.03 -9.68 -15.22
N LYS A 188 -19.52 -9.11 -14.10
CA LYS A 188 -19.39 -7.69 -13.78
C LYS A 188 -17.94 -7.22 -13.77
N ASP A 189 -17.06 -8.05 -13.23
CA ASP A 189 -15.62 -7.78 -13.13
C ASP A 189 -14.88 -8.03 -14.46
N GLY A 190 -15.59 -8.48 -15.49
CA GLY A 190 -15.00 -8.83 -16.79
C GLY A 190 -14.06 -10.04 -16.74
N LYS A 191 -14.27 -10.96 -15.81
CA LYS A 191 -13.44 -12.17 -15.67
C LYS A 191 -13.93 -13.33 -16.54
N VAL A 192 -15.21 -13.35 -16.82
CA VAL A 192 -15.90 -14.34 -17.67
C VAL A 192 -16.73 -13.65 -18.73
#